data_943207164c77287f6b8a71cd8119777d
#
_entry.id   943207164c77287f6b8a71cd8119777d
#
_cell.length_a   1.000
_cell.length_b   1.000
_cell.length_c   1.000
_cell.angle_alpha   90.00
_cell.angle_beta   90.00
_cell.angle_gamma   90.00
#
_symmetry.space_group_name_H-M   'P 1'
#
loop_
_entity.id
_entity.type
_entity.pdbx_description
1 polymer ?
#
loop_
_entity_poly.entity_id
_entity_poly.type
_entity_poly.pdbx_seq_one_letter_code
_entity_poly.pdbx_strand_id
1 'polypeptide(L)'
;MNDSQDLQHAFEQARQASTELTERPANATLLKLYALYKQGSQGDNDQSRPPFSEMVARAKWDAWTALKGLPREQAMRQYIDLIAGLE
;
A
#
# COMPACT_ATOMS: atom_id res chain seq x y z
N MET A 1 13.14 23.13 -1.62
CA MET A 1 12.05 22.18 -1.39
C MET A 1 12.58 20.77 -1.59
N ASN A 2 12.17 19.84 -0.76
CA ASN A 2 12.69 18.46 -0.76
C ASN A 2 11.68 17.54 -1.43
N ASP A 3 12.08 16.89 -2.54
CA ASP A 3 11.23 15.98 -3.29
C ASP A 3 10.68 14.85 -2.41
N SER A 4 11.51 14.35 -1.46
CA SER A 4 11.09 13.30 -0.54
C SER A 4 9.95 13.75 0.37
N GLN A 5 9.99 15.01 0.85
CA GLN A 5 8.93 15.56 1.68
C GLN A 5 7.65 15.77 0.88
N ASP A 6 7.78 16.22 -0.37
CA ASP A 6 6.62 16.39 -1.26
C ASP A 6 5.96 15.05 -1.55
N LEU A 7 6.76 14.02 -1.81
CA LEU A 7 6.24 12.68 -2.07
C LEU A 7 5.60 12.09 -0.82
N GLN A 8 6.23 12.26 0.34
CA GLN A 8 5.67 11.78 1.60
C GLN A 8 4.32 12.44 1.89
N HIS A 9 4.23 13.75 1.65
CA HIS A 9 2.98 14.48 1.84
C HIS A 9 1.89 13.97 0.89
N ALA A 10 2.23 13.80 -0.40
CA ALA A 10 1.28 13.29 -1.38
C ALA A 10 0.82 11.87 -1.04
N PHE A 11 1.74 11.05 -0.53
CA PHE A 11 1.44 9.69 -0.08
C PHE A 11 0.43 9.69 1.07
N GLU A 12 0.63 10.57 2.05
CA GLU A 12 -0.27 10.70 3.18
C GLU A 12 -1.64 11.23 2.76
N GLN A 13 -1.67 12.16 1.80
CA GLN A 13 -2.93 12.67 1.25
C GLN A 13 -3.67 11.57 0.50
N ALA A 14 -2.97 10.73 -0.24
CA ALA A 14 -3.58 9.60 -0.92
C ALA A 14 -4.17 8.61 0.09
N ARG A 15 -3.49 8.38 1.21
CA ARG A 15 -4.01 7.53 2.28
C ARG A 15 -5.30 8.10 2.85
N GLN A 16 -5.35 9.42 3.06
CA GLN A 16 -6.56 10.08 3.52
C GLN A 16 -7.69 9.92 2.49
N ALA A 17 -7.39 10.15 1.21
CA ALA A 17 -8.36 10.01 0.14
C ALA A 17 -8.92 8.59 0.03
N SER A 18 -8.11 7.58 0.38
CA SER A 18 -8.56 6.19 0.33
C SER A 18 -9.75 5.91 1.26
N THR A 19 -9.89 6.69 2.33
CA THR A 19 -11.00 6.54 3.27
C THR A 19 -12.27 7.23 2.79
N GLU A 20 -12.17 8.01 1.71
CA GLU A 20 -13.27 8.83 1.20
C GLU A 20 -13.76 8.37 -0.16
N LEU A 21 -13.31 7.21 -0.63
CA LEU A 21 -13.76 6.67 -1.91
C LEU A 21 -15.25 6.35 -1.85
N THR A 22 -15.98 6.76 -2.90
CA THR A 22 -17.44 6.57 -2.95
C THR A 22 -17.81 5.12 -3.21
N GLU A 23 -16.95 4.37 -3.90
CA GLU A 23 -17.18 2.96 -4.16
C GLU A 23 -16.07 2.13 -3.52
N ARG A 24 -16.46 1.01 -2.90
CA ARG A 24 -15.48 0.09 -2.32
C ARG A 24 -14.73 -0.62 -3.45
N PRO A 25 -13.39 -0.53 -3.50
CA PRO A 25 -12.62 -1.26 -4.50
C PRO A 25 -12.77 -2.78 -4.34
N ALA A 26 -12.53 -3.52 -5.42
CA ALA A 26 -12.49 -4.96 -5.38
C ALA A 26 -11.43 -5.46 -4.40
N ASN A 27 -11.62 -6.67 -3.88
CA ASN A 27 -10.71 -7.25 -2.89
C ASN A 27 -9.26 -7.28 -3.37
N ALA A 28 -9.04 -7.62 -4.64
CA ALA A 28 -7.68 -7.64 -5.20
C ALA A 28 -7.04 -6.25 -5.16
N THR A 29 -7.82 -5.21 -5.45
CA THR A 29 -7.34 -3.83 -5.40
C THR A 29 -7.04 -3.42 -3.95
N LEU A 30 -7.90 -3.80 -3.00
CA LEU A 30 -7.68 -3.51 -1.59
C LEU A 30 -6.40 -4.15 -1.08
N LEU A 31 -6.11 -5.39 -1.49
CA LEU A 31 -4.86 -6.06 -1.13
C LEU A 31 -3.66 -5.34 -1.73
N LYS A 32 -3.77 -4.88 -2.98
CA LYS A 32 -2.69 -4.13 -3.61
C LYS A 32 -2.45 -2.80 -2.92
N LEU A 33 -3.51 -2.08 -2.56
CA LEU A 33 -3.40 -0.84 -1.81
C LEU A 33 -2.72 -1.08 -0.46
N TYR A 34 -3.13 -2.12 0.25
CA TYR A 34 -2.50 -2.47 1.51
C TYR A 34 -1.00 -2.71 1.32
N ALA A 35 -0.64 -3.54 0.35
CA ALA A 35 0.75 -3.91 0.09
C ALA A 35 1.61 -2.69 -0.26
N LEU A 36 1.10 -1.83 -1.16
CA LEU A 36 1.83 -0.62 -1.56
C LEU A 36 1.98 0.35 -0.39
N TYR A 37 0.95 0.49 0.44
CA TYR A 37 1.03 1.36 1.61
C TYR A 37 2.08 0.84 2.60
N LYS A 38 2.08 -0.46 2.88
CA LYS A 38 3.07 -1.05 3.79
C LYS A 38 4.48 -0.92 3.22
N GLN A 39 4.66 -1.23 1.93
CA GLN A 39 5.97 -1.12 1.30
C GLN A 39 6.45 0.33 1.29
N GLY A 40 5.56 1.28 0.99
CA GLY A 40 5.91 2.70 0.98
C GLY A 40 6.24 3.24 2.36
N SER A 41 5.56 2.76 3.41
CA SER A 41 5.74 3.25 4.77
C SER A 41 6.86 2.53 5.53
N GLN A 42 7.07 1.24 5.31
CA GLN A 42 7.99 0.44 6.12
C GLN A 42 9.10 -0.26 5.31
N GLY A 43 8.96 -0.34 3.99
CA GLY A 43 9.89 -1.12 3.17
C GLY A 43 9.52 -2.60 3.16
N ASP A 44 10.53 -3.46 2.97
CA ASP A 44 10.30 -4.90 2.86
C ASP A 44 9.67 -5.49 4.11
N ASN A 45 8.78 -6.45 3.89
CA ASN A 45 8.13 -7.16 4.98
C ASN A 45 9.15 -8.06 5.71
N ASP A 46 9.33 -7.82 6.99
CA ASP A 46 10.21 -8.59 7.87
C ASP A 46 9.44 -9.39 8.92
N GLN A 47 8.12 -9.44 8.79
CA GLN A 47 7.26 -10.12 9.76
C GLN A 47 7.08 -11.58 9.40
N SER A 48 6.79 -12.40 10.41
CA SER A 48 6.50 -13.82 10.21
C SER A 48 5.17 -13.99 9.50
N ARG A 49 5.09 -15.00 8.64
CA ARG A 49 3.85 -15.28 7.93
C ARG A 49 2.76 -15.74 8.90
N PRO A 50 1.57 -15.13 8.85
CA PRO A 50 0.47 -15.57 9.73
C PRO A 50 0.07 -17.03 9.46
N PRO A 51 -0.50 -17.72 10.45
CA PRO A 51 -0.94 -19.10 10.25
C PRO A 51 -2.09 -19.19 9.25
N PHE A 52 -2.25 -20.36 8.66
CA PHE A 52 -3.26 -20.61 7.63
C PHE A 52 -4.68 -20.29 8.11
N SER A 53 -4.94 -20.45 9.41
CA SER A 53 -6.25 -20.14 9.98
C SER A 53 -6.60 -18.66 9.95
N GLU A 54 -5.61 -17.78 9.81
CA GLU A 54 -5.83 -16.33 9.71
C GLU A 54 -5.74 -15.91 8.24
N MET A 55 -6.74 -16.26 7.47
CA MET A 55 -6.71 -16.15 6.01
C MET A 55 -6.53 -14.72 5.51
N VAL A 56 -7.23 -13.75 6.12
CA VAL A 56 -7.14 -12.35 5.69
C VAL A 56 -5.76 -11.78 6.00
N ALA A 57 -5.26 -12.01 7.22
CA ALA A 57 -3.93 -11.54 7.62
C ALA A 57 -2.85 -12.17 6.73
N ARG A 58 -3.01 -13.44 6.38
CA ARG A 58 -2.07 -14.16 5.52
C ARG A 58 -2.07 -13.60 4.10
N ALA A 59 -3.25 -13.29 3.56
CA ALA A 59 -3.38 -12.70 2.23
C ALA A 59 -2.69 -11.31 2.18
N LYS A 60 -2.87 -10.52 3.21
CA LYS A 60 -2.21 -9.21 3.33
C LYS A 60 -0.69 -9.37 3.42
N TRP A 61 -0.24 -10.32 4.21
CA TRP A 61 1.20 -10.61 4.36
C TRP A 61 1.81 -11.04 3.01
N ASP A 62 1.11 -11.93 2.30
CA ASP A 62 1.57 -12.40 1.00
C ASP A 62 1.65 -11.26 -0.02
N ALA A 63 0.65 -10.38 -0.04
CA ALA A 63 0.62 -9.25 -0.97
C ALA A 63 1.78 -8.27 -0.71
N TRP A 64 2.06 -7.97 0.56
CA TRP A 64 3.19 -7.11 0.92
C TRP A 64 4.52 -7.77 0.58
N THR A 65 4.68 -9.05 0.93
CA THR A 65 5.91 -9.81 0.67
C THR A 65 6.22 -9.86 -0.83
N ALA A 66 5.20 -9.91 -1.68
CA ALA A 66 5.37 -9.93 -3.13
C ALA A 66 6.05 -8.67 -3.66
N LEU A 67 6.05 -7.58 -2.89
CA LEU A 67 6.69 -6.32 -3.27
C LEU A 67 8.14 -6.20 -2.77
N LYS A 68 8.69 -7.27 -2.22
CA LYS A 68 10.06 -7.25 -1.71
C LYS A 68 11.02 -6.72 -2.76
N GLY A 69 11.87 -5.79 -2.35
CA GLY A 69 12.84 -5.15 -3.23
C GLY A 69 12.34 -3.88 -3.91
N LEU A 70 11.04 -3.62 -3.89
CA LEU A 70 10.51 -2.38 -4.46
C LEU A 70 10.90 -1.21 -3.54
N PRO A 71 11.60 -0.18 -4.06
CA PRO A 71 11.96 0.97 -3.25
C PRO A 71 10.71 1.65 -2.68
N ARG A 72 10.83 2.16 -1.46
CA ARG A 72 9.72 2.81 -0.77
C ARG A 72 9.11 3.94 -1.59
N GLU A 73 9.94 4.76 -2.23
CA GLU A 73 9.45 5.89 -3.01
C GLU A 73 8.65 5.45 -4.23
N GLN A 74 9.06 4.35 -4.86
CA GLN A 74 8.28 3.79 -5.97
C GLN A 74 6.94 3.24 -5.49
N ALA A 75 6.93 2.58 -4.35
CA ALA A 75 5.69 2.08 -3.77
C ALA A 75 4.73 3.23 -3.44
N MET A 76 5.26 4.33 -2.91
CA MET A 76 4.47 5.54 -2.63
C MET A 76 3.84 6.08 -3.90
N ARG A 77 4.62 6.19 -4.99
CA ARG A 77 4.11 6.69 -6.27
C ARG A 77 3.03 5.78 -6.85
N GLN A 78 3.25 4.48 -6.78
CA GLN A 78 2.26 3.53 -7.27
C GLN A 78 0.97 3.58 -6.45
N TYR A 79 1.08 3.78 -5.13
CA TYR A 79 -0.08 3.95 -4.26
C TYR A 79 -0.87 5.19 -4.65
N ILE A 80 -0.18 6.32 -4.80
CA ILE A 80 -0.81 7.59 -5.20
C ILE A 80 -1.54 7.44 -6.53
N ASP A 81 -0.88 6.83 -7.51
CA ASP A 81 -1.46 6.64 -8.84
C ASP A 81 -2.68 5.73 -8.80
N LEU A 82 -2.63 4.68 -8.00
CA LEU A 82 -3.75 3.76 -7.87
C LEU A 82 -4.96 4.45 -7.22
N ILE A 83 -4.74 5.22 -6.16
CA ILE A 83 -5.82 5.97 -5.51
C ILE A 83 -6.41 6.99 -6.50
N ALA A 84 -5.58 7.71 -7.23
CA ALA A 84 -6.06 8.69 -8.22
C ALA A 84 -6.96 8.04 -9.27
N GLY A 85 -6.63 6.82 -9.68
CA GLY A 85 -7.45 6.09 -10.64
C GLY A 85 -8.77 5.58 -10.08
N LEU A 86 -8.91 5.54 -8.75
CA LEU A 86 -10.14 5.09 -8.08
C LEU A 86 -11.06 6.25 -7.70
N GLU A 87 -10.58 7.48 -7.77
CA GLU A 87 -11.38 8.67 -7.42
C GLU A 87 -12.37 9.07 -8.50
#